data_f2f37afb342242cba104e129d894463d
#
_entry.id   f2f37afb342242cba104e129d894463d
#
_cell.length_a   1.000
_cell.length_b   1.000
_cell.length_c   1.000
_cell.angle_alpha   90.00
_cell.angle_beta   90.00
_cell.angle_gamma   90.00
#
_symmetry.space_group_name_H-M   'P 1'
#
loop_
_entity.id
_entity.type
_entity.pdbx_description
1 polymer ?
#
loop_
_entity_poly.entity_id
_entity_poly.type
_entity_poly.pdbx_seq_one_letter_code
_entity_poly.pdbx_strand_id
1 'polypeptide(L)'
;LRQVLQHVSNAEIKEIVKQLNRYKYIILTEHLPLGTFTPNKDIISGQGIRLKKNSGVVLTAPPFHLKIKDEKIMDEHVLEANKGRIVTTLFCLH
;
A
#
# COMPACT_ATOMS: atom_id res chain seq x y z
N LEU A 1 1.55 -7.01 -7.09
CA LEU A 1 1.80 -7.20 -5.63
C LEU A 1 0.48 -7.31 -4.88
N ARG A 2 0.36 -8.31 -4.07
CA ARG A 2 -0.87 -8.57 -3.31
C ARG A 2 -0.59 -8.72 -1.82
N GLN A 3 -1.00 -7.71 -1.03
CA GLN A 3 -0.92 -7.71 0.43
C GLN A 3 0.47 -8.01 1.02
N VAL A 4 1.53 -7.81 0.25
CA VAL A 4 2.89 -8.10 0.70
C VAL A 4 3.47 -6.95 1.51
N LEU A 5 3.23 -5.71 1.06
CA LEU A 5 3.90 -4.53 1.60
C LEU A 5 3.52 -4.23 3.06
N GLN A 6 2.32 -4.62 3.48
CA GLN A 6 1.88 -4.37 4.85
C GLN A 6 2.69 -5.15 5.90
N HIS A 7 3.42 -6.18 5.48
CA HIS A 7 4.23 -7.03 6.36
C HIS A 7 5.70 -6.65 6.41
N VAL A 8 6.14 -5.67 5.63
CA VAL A 8 7.54 -5.28 5.56
C VAL A 8 7.74 -3.84 6.02
N SER A 9 8.96 -3.54 6.50
CA SER A 9 9.29 -2.21 6.98
C SER A 9 9.30 -1.17 5.86
N ASN A 10 9.22 0.11 6.24
CA ASN A 10 9.30 1.19 5.26
C ASN A 10 10.64 1.21 4.52
N ALA A 11 11.74 0.84 5.18
CA ALA A 11 13.05 0.75 4.52
C ALA A 11 13.04 -0.26 3.39
N GLU A 12 12.42 -1.42 3.61
CA GLU A 12 12.29 -2.45 2.57
C GLU A 12 11.34 -2.01 1.45
N ILE A 13 10.24 -1.34 1.80
CA ILE A 13 9.31 -0.81 0.79
C ILE A 13 10.00 0.22 -0.10
N LYS A 14 10.84 1.09 0.46
CA LYS A 14 11.61 2.05 -0.34
C LYS A 14 12.48 1.37 -1.40
N GLU A 15 13.10 0.25 -1.05
CA GLU A 15 13.89 -0.52 -2.02
C GLU A 15 12.99 -1.15 -3.09
N ILE A 16 11.81 -1.66 -2.70
CA ILE A 16 10.85 -2.19 -3.66
C ILE A 16 10.38 -1.10 -4.62
N VAL A 17 10.08 0.10 -4.13
CA VAL A 17 9.63 1.23 -4.95
C VAL A 17 10.65 1.58 -6.03
N LYS A 18 11.95 1.52 -5.70
CA LYS A 18 13.01 1.75 -6.69
C LYS A 18 12.93 0.76 -7.85
N GLN A 19 12.56 -0.49 -7.57
CA GLN A 19 12.40 -1.51 -8.60
C GLN A 19 11.13 -1.29 -9.42
N LEU A 20 10.05 -0.81 -8.79
CA LEU A 20 8.77 -0.59 -9.45
C LEU A 20 8.85 0.47 -10.55
N ASN A 21 9.75 1.44 -10.41
CA ASN A 21 9.92 2.51 -11.42
C ASN A 21 10.35 1.99 -12.79
N ARG A 22 10.76 0.72 -12.90
CA ARG A 22 11.14 0.07 -14.16
C ARG A 22 9.93 -0.32 -15.00
N TYR A 23 8.73 -0.36 -14.41
CA TYR A 23 7.52 -0.81 -15.08
C TYR A 23 6.65 0.37 -15.44
N LYS A 24 5.92 0.22 -16.57
CA LYS A 24 4.95 1.23 -16.98
C LYS A 24 3.68 1.14 -16.14
N TYR A 25 3.26 -0.08 -15.84
CA TYR A 25 2.06 -0.34 -15.03
C TYR A 25 2.38 -1.27 -13.87
N ILE A 26 1.74 -1.03 -12.74
CA ILE A 26 1.74 -1.98 -11.63
C ILE A 26 0.32 -2.14 -11.09
N ILE A 27 0.02 -3.33 -10.64
CA ILE A 27 -1.24 -3.63 -9.96
C ILE A 27 -0.89 -3.95 -8.51
N LEU A 28 -1.51 -3.22 -7.60
CA LEU A 28 -1.26 -3.37 -6.17
C LEU A 28 -2.57 -3.66 -5.45
N THR A 29 -2.59 -4.74 -4.68
CA THR A 29 -3.70 -5.07 -3.78
C THR A 29 -3.23 -4.92 -2.34
N GLU A 30 -3.90 -4.06 -1.59
CA GLU A 30 -3.55 -3.76 -0.21
C GLU A 30 -4.75 -3.78 0.72
N HIS A 31 -4.49 -4.13 1.97
CA HIS A 31 -5.48 -4.10 3.05
C HIS A 31 -5.33 -2.79 3.81
N LEU A 32 -6.35 -1.94 3.76
CA LEU A 32 -6.33 -0.60 4.35
C LEU A 32 -7.37 -0.48 5.48
N PRO A 33 -7.12 0.38 6.48
CA PRO A 33 -8.13 0.69 7.48
C PRO A 33 -9.32 1.41 6.86
N LEU A 34 -10.49 1.30 7.51
CA LEU A 34 -11.66 2.09 7.14
C LEU A 34 -11.51 3.53 7.63
N GLY A 35 -12.09 4.46 6.87
CA GLY A 35 -12.10 5.88 7.23
C GLY A 35 -10.72 6.52 7.16
N THR A 36 -10.53 7.55 7.97
CA THR A 36 -9.28 8.31 8.00
C THR A 36 -8.20 7.55 8.78
N PHE A 37 -7.01 7.46 8.20
CA PHE A 37 -5.87 6.82 8.87
C PHE A 37 -4.58 7.54 8.52
N THR A 38 -3.53 7.31 9.32
CA THR A 38 -2.19 7.83 9.04
C THR A 38 -1.48 6.82 8.14
N PRO A 39 -1.15 7.19 6.87
CA PRO A 39 -0.50 6.24 5.98
C PRO A 39 0.94 5.96 6.40
N ASN A 40 1.40 4.77 6.05
CA ASN A 40 2.81 4.38 6.07
C ASN A 40 3.52 4.49 7.43
N LYS A 41 2.83 4.17 8.51
CA LYS A 41 3.52 3.99 9.79
C LYS A 41 4.50 2.82 9.65
N ASP A 42 5.69 2.99 10.22
CA ASP A 42 6.72 1.97 10.10
C ASP A 42 6.45 0.77 11.01
N ILE A 43 6.93 -0.39 10.60
CA ILE A 43 6.88 -1.64 11.36
C ILE A 43 8.20 -2.39 11.19
N ILE A 44 8.43 -3.35 12.09
CA ILE A 44 9.51 -4.33 11.93
C ILE A 44 8.98 -5.44 11.03
N SER A 45 9.71 -5.75 9.97
CA SER A 45 9.30 -6.75 8.98
C SER A 45 9.01 -8.09 9.65
N GLY A 46 7.88 -8.70 9.26
CA GLY A 46 7.46 -10.00 9.75
C GLY A 46 6.82 -10.03 11.12
N GLN A 47 6.77 -8.91 11.85
CA GLN A 47 6.24 -8.88 13.21
C GLN A 47 4.82 -8.34 13.36
N GLY A 48 4.13 -8.13 12.27
CA GLY A 48 2.76 -7.65 12.32
C GLY A 48 2.37 -6.92 11.05
N ILE A 49 1.26 -6.20 11.14
CA ILE A 49 0.75 -5.42 10.04
C ILE A 49 0.39 -4.02 10.53
N ARG A 50 0.41 -3.06 9.60
CA ARG A 50 0.12 -1.66 9.91
C ARG A 50 -1.31 -1.42 10.38
N LEU A 51 -2.24 -2.31 10.05
CA LEU A 51 -3.64 -2.19 10.47
C LEU A 51 -3.79 -2.07 11.98
N LYS A 52 -2.96 -2.77 12.75
CA LYS A 52 -2.98 -2.69 14.20
C LYS A 52 -2.61 -1.31 14.73
N LYS A 53 -1.95 -0.50 13.92
CA LYS A 53 -1.56 0.88 14.23
C LYS A 53 -2.48 1.89 13.54
N ASN A 54 -3.62 1.45 13.04
CA ASN A 54 -4.53 2.25 12.21
C ASN A 54 -3.78 2.89 11.04
N SER A 55 -3.06 2.06 10.30
CA SER A 55 -2.27 2.49 9.15
C SER A 55 -2.35 1.48 8.02
N GLY A 56 -2.00 1.90 6.83
CA GLY A 56 -1.91 1.05 5.65
C GLY A 56 -0.84 1.60 4.72
N VAL A 57 -0.43 0.82 3.74
CA VAL A 57 0.58 1.23 2.78
C VAL A 57 -0.06 2.05 1.66
N VAL A 58 0.39 3.29 1.50
CA VAL A 58 0.00 4.18 0.42
C VAL A 58 1.27 4.67 -0.26
N LEU A 59 1.60 4.12 -1.43
CA LEU A 59 2.89 4.38 -2.08
C LEU A 59 3.05 5.81 -2.56
N THR A 60 1.96 6.52 -2.84
CA THR A 60 2.01 7.92 -3.28
C THR A 60 2.16 8.91 -2.13
N ALA A 61 1.98 8.46 -0.88
CA ALA A 61 2.11 9.28 0.32
C ALA A 61 3.53 9.19 0.91
N PRO A 62 3.93 10.13 1.81
CA PRO A 62 5.23 10.03 2.49
C PRO A 62 5.39 8.72 3.27
N PRO A 63 6.56 8.18 3.41
CA PRO A 63 7.85 8.66 2.90
C PRO A 63 8.18 8.19 1.46
N PHE A 64 7.27 7.46 0.83
CA PHE A 64 7.57 6.80 -0.45
C PHE A 64 7.46 7.74 -1.64
N HIS A 65 6.43 8.60 -1.69
CA HIS A 65 6.21 9.58 -2.75
C HIS A 65 6.34 9.00 -4.16
N LEU A 66 5.79 7.80 -4.38
CA LEU A 66 5.82 7.19 -5.70
C LEU A 66 5.19 8.13 -6.71
N LYS A 67 5.94 8.48 -7.75
CA LYS A 67 5.43 9.34 -8.82
C LYS A 67 4.63 8.51 -9.79
N ILE A 68 3.40 8.92 -10.04
CA ILE A 68 2.51 8.23 -10.96
C ILE A 68 1.95 9.22 -11.98
N LYS A 69 1.64 8.71 -13.17
CA LYS A 69 0.94 9.48 -14.19
C LYS A 69 -0.58 9.42 -13.97
N ASP A 70 -1.07 8.24 -13.57
CA ASP A 70 -2.49 8.01 -13.34
C ASP A 70 -2.69 6.81 -12.43
N GLU A 71 -3.85 6.73 -11.79
CA GLU A 71 -4.24 5.57 -10.99
C GLU A 71 -5.72 5.27 -11.16
N LYS A 72 -6.08 3.99 -11.06
CA LYS A 72 -7.46 3.54 -11.17
C LYS A 72 -7.73 2.42 -10.15
N ILE A 73 -8.75 2.61 -9.32
CA ILE A 73 -9.21 1.54 -8.44
C ILE A 73 -9.97 0.52 -9.30
N MET A 74 -9.45 -0.70 -9.34
CA MET A 74 -10.02 -1.79 -10.13
C MET A 74 -11.04 -2.60 -9.34
N ASP A 75 -10.83 -2.72 -8.03
CA ASP A 75 -11.70 -3.47 -7.15
C ASP A 75 -11.55 -2.98 -5.72
N GLU A 76 -12.62 -3.05 -4.96
CA GLU A 76 -12.63 -2.69 -3.55
C GLU A 76 -13.59 -3.60 -2.81
N HIS A 77 -13.12 -4.21 -1.71
CA HIS A 77 -13.93 -5.09 -0.90
C HIS A 77 -13.86 -4.67 0.57
N VAL A 78 -14.97 -4.22 1.12
CA VAL A 78 -15.08 -3.83 2.53
C VAL A 78 -15.31 -5.09 3.35
N LEU A 79 -14.47 -5.31 4.36
CA LEU A 79 -14.55 -6.47 5.23
C LEU A 79 -15.56 -6.25 6.35
N GLU A 80 -16.16 -7.34 6.82
CA GLU A 80 -17.10 -7.30 7.94
C GLU A 80 -16.43 -6.89 9.24
N ALA A 81 -17.22 -6.46 10.23
CA ALA A 81 -16.79 -6.13 11.59
C ALA A 81 -15.67 -5.08 11.64
N ASN A 82 -15.71 -4.10 10.75
CA ASN A 82 -14.73 -3.01 10.69
C ASN A 82 -13.28 -3.47 10.57
N LYS A 83 -13.05 -4.60 9.89
CA LYS A 83 -11.71 -5.14 9.69
C LYS A 83 -10.95 -4.46 8.55
N GLY A 84 -11.47 -3.35 8.03
CA GLY A 84 -10.83 -2.61 6.96
C GLY A 84 -11.38 -2.96 5.59
N ARG A 85 -10.61 -2.66 4.55
CA ARG A 85 -11.00 -2.92 3.16
C ARG A 85 -9.79 -3.40 2.37
N ILE A 86 -10.05 -4.20 1.36
CA ILE A 86 -9.03 -4.66 0.41
C ILE A 86 -9.25 -3.88 -0.88
N VAL A 87 -8.22 -3.18 -1.34
CA VAL A 87 -8.29 -2.32 -2.53
C VAL A 87 -7.25 -2.77 -3.54
N THR A 88 -7.69 -2.98 -4.78
CA THR A 88 -6.80 -3.28 -5.91
C THR A 88 -6.74 -2.05 -6.80
N THR A 89 -5.55 -1.52 -7.00
CA THR A 89 -5.31 -0.30 -7.78
C THR A 89 -4.35 -0.58 -8.92
N LEU A 90 -4.68 -0.06 -10.11
CA LEU A 90 -3.77 -0.03 -11.25
C LEU A 90 -3.08 1.33 -11.26
N PHE A 91 -1.76 1.34 -11.19
CA PHE A 91 -0.95 2.54 -11.32
C PHE A 91 -0.28 2.59 -12.68
N CYS A 92 -0.37 3.73 -13.34
CA CYS A 92 0.40 4.02 -14.54
C CYS A 92 1.55 4.95 -14.12
N LEU A 93 2.80 4.49 -14.26
CA LEU A 93 3.97 5.22 -13.78
C LEU A 93 4.58 6.14 -14.83
N HIS A 94 4.38 5.85 -16.11
CA HIS A 94 4.99 6.60 -17.21
C HIS A 94 4.00 7.00 -18.27
#